data_1f1002936bb7e0276e462aeb55c5a209
#
_entry.id   1f1002936bb7e0276e462aeb55c5a209
#
_cell.length_a   1.000
_cell.length_b   1.000
_cell.length_c   1.000
_cell.angle_alpha   90.00
_cell.angle_beta   90.00
_cell.angle_gamma   90.00
#
_symmetry.space_group_name_H-M   'P 1'
#
loop_
_entity.id
_entity.type
_entity.pdbx_description
1 polymer ?
#
loop_
_entity_poly.entity_id
_entity_poly.type
_entity_poly.pdbx_seq_one_letter_code
_entity_poly.pdbx_strand_id
1 'polypeptide(L)'
;MIKHITTLLLMSICFIHCKQEPKPIQTKEKVVVKEEIKKEKVQDAAPVKNVEEKEPTPKAIPSDWQEIDKATGIAIDIKYATKDNFTKKKIYDCGKCYLRPEAAAKLVEIHNVLKEKYGYGIKVFDCFRPRPYQQRLWDIMPNPSYVTPPEKGSMHSRGLAVDLTIVDKNGKDLDMGTPYDFFGKEAHQDYTGHSTEINKNRKLLKSIMEENGFGSIRTEWWHYSYRTKSYPLDDWVWECE
;
A
#
# COMPACT_ATOMS: atom_id res chain seq x y z
N MET A 1 -20.57 -61.12 37.77
CA MET A 1 -19.89 -61.62 36.54
C MET A 1 -20.91 -61.62 35.41
N ILE A 2 -20.94 -60.60 34.60
CA ILE A 2 -21.74 -60.61 33.33
C ILE A 2 -20.88 -59.89 32.31
N LYS A 3 -20.43 -60.64 31.31
CA LYS A 3 -19.64 -60.15 30.14
C LYS A 3 -20.60 -59.60 29.10
N HIS A 4 -20.49 -58.36 28.76
CA HIS A 4 -21.15 -57.79 27.60
C HIS A 4 -20.18 -57.86 26.41
N ILE A 5 -20.57 -58.64 25.38
CA ILE A 5 -19.92 -58.74 24.08
C ILE A 5 -20.54 -57.65 23.20
N THR A 6 -19.76 -56.69 22.77
CA THR A 6 -20.18 -55.64 21.84
C THR A 6 -19.73 -56.05 20.44
N THR A 7 -20.68 -56.37 19.61
CA THR A 7 -20.47 -56.75 18.18
C THR A 7 -20.15 -55.50 17.37
N LEU A 8 -18.98 -55.53 16.70
CA LEU A 8 -18.51 -54.44 15.81
C LEU A 8 -19.08 -54.74 14.41
N LEU A 9 -19.97 -53.90 13.95
CA LEU A 9 -20.54 -53.96 12.58
C LEU A 9 -19.66 -53.14 11.64
N LEU A 10 -18.87 -53.81 10.76
CA LEU A 10 -18.10 -53.18 9.69
C LEU A 10 -19.07 -52.84 8.54
N MET A 11 -19.30 -51.56 8.32
CA MET A 11 -19.95 -51.05 7.11
C MET A 11 -18.89 -50.79 6.04
N SER A 12 -18.86 -51.66 5.03
CA SER A 12 -18.05 -51.54 3.83
C SER A 12 -18.69 -50.50 2.89
N ILE A 13 -18.06 -49.34 2.74
CA ILE A 13 -18.49 -48.33 1.76
C ILE A 13 -17.72 -48.56 0.46
N CYS A 14 -18.41 -49.07 -0.56
CA CYS A 14 -17.90 -49.15 -1.92
C CYS A 14 -17.82 -47.75 -2.54
N PHE A 15 -16.60 -47.25 -2.74
CA PHE A 15 -16.37 -46.09 -3.62
C PHE A 15 -16.41 -46.52 -5.08
N ILE A 16 -17.48 -46.13 -5.78
CA ILE A 16 -17.56 -46.23 -7.24
C ILE A 16 -16.75 -45.07 -7.80
N HIS A 17 -15.56 -45.38 -8.32
CA HIS A 17 -14.70 -44.46 -9.05
C HIS A 17 -15.22 -44.28 -10.47
N CYS A 18 -15.95 -43.19 -10.72
CA CYS A 18 -16.34 -42.83 -12.08
C CYS A 18 -15.16 -42.10 -12.74
N LYS A 19 -14.41 -42.82 -13.59
CA LYS A 19 -13.40 -42.19 -14.47
C LYS A 19 -14.13 -41.45 -15.60
N GLN A 20 -14.14 -40.16 -15.60
CA GLN A 20 -14.47 -39.33 -16.76
C GLN A 20 -13.24 -39.15 -17.63
N GLU A 21 -13.27 -39.69 -18.82
CA GLU A 21 -12.27 -39.44 -19.86
C GLU A 21 -12.48 -38.04 -20.47
N PRO A 22 -11.41 -37.27 -20.77
CA PRO A 22 -11.55 -35.99 -21.44
C PRO A 22 -11.89 -36.17 -22.92
N LYS A 23 -12.96 -35.45 -23.36
CA LYS A 23 -13.33 -35.36 -24.77
C LYS A 23 -12.28 -34.59 -25.58
N PRO A 24 -12.02 -35.01 -26.84
CA PRO A 24 -11.04 -34.32 -27.69
C PRO A 24 -11.54 -32.95 -28.13
N ILE A 25 -10.62 -31.96 -28.08
CA ILE A 25 -10.83 -30.59 -28.55
C ILE A 25 -10.92 -30.61 -30.07
N GLN A 26 -12.07 -30.26 -30.62
CA GLN A 26 -12.24 -30.03 -32.05
C GLN A 26 -11.60 -28.71 -32.45
N THR A 27 -10.59 -28.78 -33.30
CA THR A 27 -9.96 -27.65 -34.00
C THR A 27 -10.97 -27.04 -34.95
N LYS A 28 -11.39 -25.78 -34.67
CA LYS A 28 -12.21 -25.03 -35.62
C LYS A 28 -11.33 -24.46 -36.73
N GLU A 29 -11.71 -24.79 -37.95
CA GLU A 29 -11.16 -24.27 -39.21
C GLU A 29 -11.21 -22.75 -39.28
N LYS A 30 -10.13 -22.16 -39.86
CA LYS A 30 -10.05 -20.75 -40.23
C LYS A 30 -11.05 -20.45 -41.34
N VAL A 31 -12.13 -19.78 -41.04
CA VAL A 31 -12.97 -19.10 -42.04
C VAL A 31 -12.30 -17.79 -42.39
N VAL A 32 -11.75 -17.71 -43.60
CA VAL A 32 -11.26 -16.46 -44.20
C VAL A 32 -12.49 -15.74 -44.75
N VAL A 33 -12.96 -14.72 -44.01
CA VAL A 33 -13.94 -13.75 -44.49
C VAL A 33 -13.18 -12.62 -45.17
N LYS A 34 -13.29 -12.53 -46.51
CA LYS A 34 -12.92 -11.36 -47.26
C LYS A 34 -13.97 -10.27 -47.01
N GLU A 35 -13.69 -9.29 -46.19
CA GLU A 35 -14.47 -8.07 -46.09
C GLU A 35 -14.03 -7.07 -47.14
N GLU A 36 -14.94 -6.73 -48.04
CA GLU A 36 -14.81 -5.61 -48.99
C GLU A 36 -14.84 -4.28 -48.20
N ILE A 37 -13.75 -3.53 -48.29
CA ILE A 37 -13.64 -2.19 -47.67
C ILE A 37 -14.46 -1.23 -48.53
N LYS A 38 -15.69 -0.91 -48.09
CA LYS A 38 -16.42 0.27 -48.55
C LYS A 38 -15.70 1.51 -48.02
N LYS A 39 -15.15 2.31 -48.94
CA LYS A 39 -14.64 3.65 -48.63
C LYS A 39 -15.81 4.56 -48.24
N GLU A 40 -16.04 4.71 -46.96
CA GLU A 40 -16.89 5.78 -46.42
C GLU A 40 -16.03 7.03 -46.23
N LYS A 41 -16.49 8.16 -46.77
CA LYS A 41 -15.82 9.47 -46.69
C LYS A 41 -15.70 9.87 -45.22
N VAL A 42 -14.47 10.00 -44.74
CA VAL A 42 -14.16 10.64 -43.46
C VAL A 42 -14.52 12.12 -43.61
N GLN A 43 -15.58 12.55 -42.92
CA GLN A 43 -15.87 13.96 -42.67
C GLN A 43 -14.79 14.49 -41.71
N ASP A 44 -14.30 15.69 -42.01
CA ASP A 44 -13.31 16.42 -41.22
C ASP A 44 -13.69 16.44 -39.72
N ALA A 45 -12.98 15.66 -38.93
CA ALA A 45 -12.99 15.80 -37.49
C ALA A 45 -12.27 17.10 -37.12
N ALA A 46 -12.95 18.00 -36.42
CA ALA A 46 -12.35 19.20 -35.86
C ALA A 46 -11.09 18.84 -35.04
N PRO A 47 -10.06 19.72 -35.06
CA PRO A 47 -8.80 19.42 -34.36
C PRO A 47 -9.10 19.20 -32.86
N VAL A 48 -8.75 17.99 -32.38
CA VAL A 48 -8.70 17.70 -30.94
C VAL A 48 -7.71 18.70 -30.36
N LYS A 49 -8.18 19.66 -29.58
CA LYS A 49 -7.30 20.52 -28.79
C LYS A 49 -6.50 19.60 -27.90
N ASN A 50 -5.20 19.48 -28.19
CA ASN A 50 -4.23 18.99 -27.23
C ASN A 50 -4.36 19.88 -25.98
N VAL A 51 -5.06 19.39 -24.98
CA VAL A 51 -4.93 19.93 -23.64
C VAL A 51 -3.56 19.41 -23.20
N GLU A 52 -2.56 20.26 -23.36
CA GLU A 52 -1.25 20.09 -22.75
C GLU A 52 -1.55 20.03 -21.23
N GLU A 53 -1.57 18.81 -20.67
CA GLU A 53 -1.69 18.58 -19.25
C GLU A 53 -0.41 19.14 -18.63
N LYS A 54 -0.50 20.39 -18.19
CA LYS A 54 0.62 21.12 -17.61
C LYS A 54 1.04 20.37 -16.35
N GLU A 55 2.21 19.73 -16.39
CA GLU A 55 2.78 19.10 -15.20
C GLU A 55 2.75 20.08 -14.03
N PRO A 56 2.39 19.61 -12.80
CA PRO A 56 2.27 20.48 -11.66
C PRO A 56 3.62 21.15 -11.36
N THR A 57 3.65 22.48 -11.46
CA THR A 57 4.82 23.28 -11.12
C THR A 57 5.11 23.13 -9.63
N PRO A 58 6.34 22.82 -9.22
CA PRO A 58 6.73 22.79 -7.81
C PRO A 58 6.36 24.11 -7.13
N LYS A 59 5.77 24.01 -5.96
CA LYS A 59 5.36 25.17 -5.14
C LYS A 59 6.16 25.19 -3.85
N ALA A 60 6.42 26.40 -3.33
CA ALA A 60 7.00 26.57 -2.00
C ALA A 60 6.16 25.80 -0.95
N ILE A 61 6.83 25.23 0.06
CA ILE A 61 6.17 24.49 1.14
C ILE A 61 5.22 25.44 1.86
N PRO A 62 3.92 25.13 1.95
CA PRO A 62 2.99 25.94 2.72
C PRO A 62 3.37 25.96 4.22
N SER A 63 3.09 27.06 4.89
CA SER A 63 3.48 27.28 6.29
C SER A 63 2.83 26.31 7.30
N ASP A 64 1.77 25.62 6.90
CA ASP A 64 1.06 24.61 7.70
C ASP A 64 1.54 23.16 7.43
N TRP A 65 2.74 23.02 6.86
CA TRP A 65 3.43 21.74 6.64
C TRP A 65 4.77 21.72 7.37
N GLN A 66 5.14 20.52 7.82
CA GLN A 66 6.42 20.26 8.48
C GLN A 66 7.17 19.16 7.72
N GLU A 67 8.40 19.42 7.33
CA GLU A 67 9.30 18.41 6.78
C GLU A 67 9.83 17.51 7.91
N ILE A 68 9.81 16.20 7.67
CA ILE A 68 10.56 15.22 8.45
C ILE A 68 11.86 14.95 7.69
N ASP A 69 12.94 15.48 8.19
CA ASP A 69 14.26 15.42 7.59
C ASP A 69 15.26 14.67 8.49
N LYS A 70 16.53 14.68 8.09
CA LYS A 70 17.62 14.03 8.83
C LYS A 70 17.83 14.59 10.23
N ALA A 71 17.47 15.85 10.49
CA ALA A 71 17.64 16.48 11.80
C ALA A 71 16.72 15.87 12.86
N THR A 72 15.62 15.24 12.45
CA THR A 72 14.72 14.52 13.35
C THR A 72 15.28 13.17 13.85
N GLY A 73 16.33 12.66 13.21
CA GLY A 73 16.89 11.31 13.46
C GLY A 73 16.08 10.17 12.83
N ILE A 74 14.93 10.46 12.24
CA ILE A 74 14.09 9.49 11.54
C ILE A 74 14.73 9.15 10.19
N ALA A 75 14.84 7.86 9.87
CA ALA A 75 15.35 7.41 8.57
C ALA A 75 14.28 7.62 7.48
N ILE A 76 14.69 8.18 6.34
CA ILE A 76 13.81 8.48 5.20
C ILE A 76 14.15 7.55 4.05
N ASP A 77 13.20 6.72 3.65
CA ASP A 77 13.31 5.75 2.55
C ASP A 77 12.02 5.77 1.71
N ILE A 78 11.71 6.93 1.12
CA ILE A 78 10.47 7.12 0.36
C ILE A 78 10.43 6.19 -0.85
N LYS A 79 9.69 5.11 -0.74
CA LYS A 79 9.63 4.01 -1.72
C LYS A 79 9.14 4.48 -3.08
N TYR A 80 8.16 5.36 -3.10
CA TYR A 80 7.61 5.92 -4.34
C TYR A 80 8.54 6.89 -5.07
N ALA A 81 9.62 7.36 -4.44
CA ALA A 81 10.67 8.12 -5.11
C ALA A 81 11.69 7.24 -5.84
N THR A 82 11.56 5.94 -5.75
CA THR A 82 12.41 4.92 -6.39
C THR A 82 11.58 3.91 -7.18
N LYS A 83 12.21 2.89 -7.75
CA LYS A 83 11.53 1.73 -8.34
C LYS A 83 11.26 0.61 -7.33
N ASP A 84 11.66 0.79 -6.07
CA ASP A 84 11.47 -0.18 -4.99
C ASP A 84 10.09 -0.02 -4.35
N ASN A 85 9.04 -0.20 -5.15
CA ASN A 85 7.62 -0.19 -4.77
C ASN A 85 6.84 -1.16 -5.67
N PHE A 86 5.56 -1.38 -5.39
CA PHE A 86 4.75 -2.36 -6.10
C PHE A 86 4.58 -2.05 -7.60
N THR A 87 4.64 -0.78 -8.00
CA THR A 87 4.48 -0.36 -9.40
C THR A 87 5.74 -0.60 -10.24
N LYS A 88 6.91 -0.80 -9.61
CA LYS A 88 8.24 -0.85 -10.21
C LYS A 88 8.59 0.40 -11.03
N LYS A 89 7.90 1.51 -10.76
CA LYS A 89 8.13 2.82 -11.39
C LYS A 89 8.39 3.87 -10.32
N LYS A 90 9.11 4.93 -10.70
CA LYS A 90 9.26 6.14 -9.90
C LYS A 90 7.97 6.95 -10.01
N ILE A 91 7.30 7.20 -8.90
CA ILE A 91 6.04 7.94 -8.80
C ILE A 91 6.31 9.38 -8.38
N TYR A 92 7.16 9.58 -7.36
CA TYR A 92 7.57 10.89 -6.87
C TYR A 92 8.85 11.35 -7.55
N ASP A 93 8.96 12.63 -7.81
CA ASP A 93 10.14 13.20 -8.46
C ASP A 93 11.37 13.18 -7.54
N CYS A 94 11.18 13.25 -6.22
CA CYS A 94 12.20 13.00 -5.20
C CYS A 94 11.59 12.57 -3.87
N GLY A 95 12.42 12.00 -2.98
CA GLY A 95 12.01 11.43 -1.71
C GLY A 95 12.07 12.44 -0.56
N LYS A 96 11.00 13.20 -0.34
CA LYS A 96 10.81 14.04 0.83
C LYS A 96 9.58 13.59 1.61
N CYS A 97 9.57 13.83 2.92
CA CYS A 97 8.47 13.49 3.81
C CYS A 97 7.92 14.75 4.46
N TYR A 98 6.67 15.08 4.17
CA TYR A 98 5.95 16.17 4.78
C TYR A 98 4.71 15.65 5.51
N LEU A 99 4.40 16.25 6.66
CA LEU A 99 3.20 15.98 7.45
C LEU A 99 2.60 17.29 7.95
N ARG A 100 1.35 17.27 8.39
CA ARG A 100 0.80 18.37 9.18
C ARG A 100 1.59 18.49 10.48
N PRO A 101 1.83 19.72 11.01
CA PRO A 101 2.76 19.95 12.12
C PRO A 101 2.50 19.08 13.35
N GLU A 102 1.23 18.88 13.73
CA GLU A 102 0.87 18.06 14.87
C GLU A 102 1.18 16.56 14.65
N ALA A 103 0.98 16.05 13.43
CA ALA A 103 1.34 14.66 13.09
C ALA A 103 2.86 14.49 13.05
N ALA A 104 3.58 15.46 12.49
CA ALA A 104 5.04 15.50 12.46
C ALA A 104 5.64 15.51 13.86
N ALA A 105 5.18 16.43 14.73
CA ALA A 105 5.65 16.52 16.12
C ALA A 105 5.43 15.20 16.87
N LYS A 106 4.26 14.58 16.69
CA LYS A 106 3.95 13.33 17.36
C LYS A 106 4.79 12.17 16.83
N LEU A 107 5.08 12.12 15.53
CA LEU A 107 5.97 11.12 14.95
C LEU A 107 7.40 11.21 15.51
N VAL A 108 7.92 12.43 15.67
CA VAL A 108 9.24 12.67 16.30
C VAL A 108 9.24 12.24 17.76
N GLU A 109 8.16 12.51 18.51
CA GLU A 109 8.02 12.05 19.90
C GLU A 109 8.07 10.52 20.00
N ILE A 110 7.33 9.81 19.12
CA ILE A 110 7.34 8.33 19.05
C ILE A 110 8.75 7.82 18.74
N HIS A 111 9.46 8.44 17.79
CA HIS A 111 10.83 8.08 17.46
C HIS A 111 11.75 8.18 18.69
N ASN A 112 11.67 9.26 19.45
CA ASN A 112 12.46 9.46 20.65
C ASN A 112 12.14 8.43 21.73
N VAL A 113 10.86 8.11 21.94
CA VAL A 113 10.43 7.06 22.88
C VAL A 113 10.96 5.68 22.48
N LEU A 114 10.94 5.33 21.19
CA LEU A 114 11.52 4.09 20.68
C LEU A 114 13.02 4.03 20.94
N LYS A 115 13.71 5.15 20.71
CA LYS A 115 15.16 5.24 20.91
C LYS A 115 15.56 5.09 22.38
N GLU A 116 14.87 5.79 23.28
CA GLU A 116 15.14 5.76 24.72
C GLU A 116 14.82 4.41 25.36
N LYS A 117 13.66 3.83 25.04
CA LYS A 117 13.18 2.62 25.70
C LYS A 117 13.75 1.32 25.12
N TYR A 118 14.02 1.29 23.79
CA TYR A 118 14.33 0.06 23.08
C TYR A 118 15.65 0.13 22.29
N GLY A 119 16.25 1.31 22.13
CA GLY A 119 17.38 1.52 21.23
C GLY A 119 17.01 1.40 19.75
N TYR A 120 15.73 1.57 19.41
CA TYR A 120 15.19 1.48 18.06
C TYR A 120 14.92 2.86 17.48
N GLY A 121 14.66 2.92 16.17
CA GLY A 121 14.24 4.14 15.48
C GLY A 121 13.09 3.88 14.53
N ILE A 122 12.60 4.94 13.90
CA ILE A 122 11.62 4.89 12.81
C ILE A 122 12.32 5.04 11.47
N LYS A 123 11.87 4.29 10.47
CA LYS A 123 12.13 4.50 9.04
C LYS A 123 10.81 4.70 8.32
N VAL A 124 10.70 5.76 7.54
CA VAL A 124 9.49 6.17 6.82
C VAL A 124 9.57 5.73 5.36
N PHE A 125 8.50 5.14 4.84
CA PHE A 125 8.33 4.68 3.46
C PHE A 125 7.48 5.63 2.62
N ASP A 126 6.46 6.27 3.22
CA ASP A 126 5.61 7.28 2.58
C ASP A 126 5.01 8.23 3.62
N CYS A 127 4.76 9.47 3.20
CA CYS A 127 4.18 10.52 4.04
C CYS A 127 3.06 11.23 3.27
N PHE A 128 3.15 12.57 3.12
CA PHE A 128 2.24 13.31 2.27
C PHE A 128 2.36 12.85 0.82
N ARG A 129 1.21 12.51 0.25
CA ARG A 129 1.07 12.12 -1.15
C ARG A 129 0.10 13.08 -1.82
N PRO A 130 0.59 14.15 -2.48
CA PRO A 130 -0.27 15.10 -3.18
C PRO A 130 -1.11 14.42 -4.26
N ARG A 131 -2.29 14.98 -4.55
CA ARG A 131 -3.20 14.37 -5.55
C ARG A 131 -2.57 14.13 -6.93
N PRO A 132 -1.68 14.97 -7.48
CA PRO A 132 -0.98 14.64 -8.72
C PRO A 132 -0.19 13.33 -8.66
N TYR A 133 0.46 13.02 -7.53
CA TYR A 133 1.16 11.74 -7.37
C TYR A 133 0.20 10.58 -7.08
N GLN A 134 -0.91 10.84 -6.39
CA GLN A 134 -2.00 9.86 -6.27
C GLN A 134 -2.57 9.51 -7.65
N GLN A 135 -2.69 10.48 -8.56
CA GLN A 135 -3.11 10.24 -9.95
C GLN A 135 -2.13 9.32 -10.68
N ARG A 136 -0.81 9.56 -10.58
CA ARG A 136 0.20 8.68 -11.18
C ARG A 136 0.10 7.22 -10.69
N LEU A 137 -0.23 7.01 -9.42
CA LEU A 137 -0.50 5.65 -8.89
C LEU A 137 -1.77 5.06 -9.48
N TRP A 138 -2.84 5.85 -9.53
CA TRP A 138 -4.13 5.42 -10.10
C TRP A 138 -4.02 5.05 -11.57
N ASP A 139 -3.27 5.79 -12.38
CA ASP A 139 -3.06 5.51 -13.80
C ASP A 139 -2.36 4.16 -14.04
N ILE A 140 -1.58 3.69 -13.07
CA ILE A 140 -0.90 2.40 -13.13
C ILE A 140 -1.78 1.27 -12.58
N MET A 141 -2.52 1.53 -11.51
CA MET A 141 -3.36 0.57 -10.80
C MET A 141 -4.73 1.18 -10.51
N PRO A 142 -5.65 1.29 -11.50
CA PRO A 142 -6.97 1.86 -11.32
C PRO A 142 -7.92 0.87 -10.62
N ASN A 143 -7.54 0.44 -9.43
CA ASN A 143 -8.30 -0.51 -8.63
C ASN A 143 -8.48 0.05 -7.20
N PRO A 144 -9.72 0.46 -6.83
CA PRO A 144 -10.00 1.10 -5.54
C PRO A 144 -9.76 0.19 -4.32
N SER A 145 -9.55 -1.10 -4.52
CA SER A 145 -9.16 -2.02 -3.46
C SER A 145 -7.68 -1.88 -3.05
N TYR A 146 -6.85 -1.26 -3.90
CA TYR A 146 -5.41 -1.09 -3.67
C TYR A 146 -4.97 0.38 -3.71
N VAL A 147 -5.54 1.17 -4.61
CA VAL A 147 -5.20 2.57 -4.78
C VAL A 147 -6.47 3.40 -4.64
N THR A 148 -6.50 4.35 -3.73
CA THR A 148 -7.65 5.26 -3.57
C THR A 148 -7.77 6.15 -4.80
N PRO A 149 -8.99 6.32 -5.40
CA PRO A 149 -9.22 7.27 -6.47
C PRO A 149 -8.78 8.69 -6.09
N PRO A 150 -8.08 9.43 -6.98
CA PRO A 150 -7.49 10.73 -6.68
C PRO A 150 -8.52 11.79 -6.22
N GLU A 151 -9.72 11.78 -6.78
CA GLU A 151 -10.81 12.69 -6.40
C GLU A 151 -11.31 12.46 -4.97
N LYS A 152 -11.26 11.20 -4.50
CA LYS A 152 -11.59 10.84 -3.12
C LYS A 152 -10.44 11.17 -2.17
N GLY A 153 -9.21 10.95 -2.63
CA GLY A 153 -7.99 11.13 -1.88
C GLY A 153 -7.87 10.20 -0.67
N SER A 154 -6.67 10.12 -0.12
CA SER A 154 -6.35 9.33 1.07
C SER A 154 -5.97 10.23 2.25
N MET A 155 -5.69 9.63 3.42
CA MET A 155 -5.12 10.36 4.55
C MET A 155 -3.70 10.85 4.25
N HIS A 156 -2.95 10.19 3.35
CA HIS A 156 -1.68 10.70 2.82
C HIS A 156 -1.87 12.03 2.09
N SER A 157 -2.92 12.16 1.26
CA SER A 157 -3.21 13.40 0.52
C SER A 157 -3.68 14.56 1.42
N ARG A 158 -3.88 14.29 2.71
CA ARG A 158 -4.20 15.30 3.75
C ARG A 158 -3.01 15.64 4.65
N GLY A 159 -1.88 14.92 4.48
CA GLY A 159 -0.69 15.05 5.33
C GLY A 159 -0.83 14.47 6.74
N LEU A 160 -1.76 13.54 6.91
CA LEU A 160 -2.05 12.92 8.19
C LEU A 160 -1.67 11.44 8.26
N ALA A 161 -1.27 10.81 7.15
CA ALA A 161 -0.83 9.43 7.15
C ALA A 161 0.67 9.30 6.92
N VAL A 162 1.22 8.24 7.49
CA VAL A 162 2.60 7.81 7.33
C VAL A 162 2.65 6.30 7.21
N ASP A 163 3.44 5.82 6.25
CA ASP A 163 3.82 4.42 6.12
C ASP A 163 5.24 4.26 6.64
N LEU A 164 5.45 3.33 7.57
CA LEU A 164 6.70 3.24 8.30
C LEU A 164 7.01 1.85 8.85
N THR A 165 8.27 1.67 9.28
CA THR A 165 8.73 0.51 10.06
C THR A 165 9.59 0.94 11.23
N ILE A 166 9.96 -0.03 12.09
CA ILE A 166 10.97 0.12 13.13
C ILE A 166 12.31 -0.35 12.60
N VAL A 167 13.36 0.39 12.92
CA VAL A 167 14.76 -0.03 12.68
C VAL A 167 15.51 -0.24 13.99
N ASP A 168 16.47 -1.17 13.97
CA ASP A 168 17.39 -1.37 15.09
C ASP A 168 18.43 -0.23 15.20
N LYS A 169 19.30 -0.30 16.19
CA LYS A 169 20.38 0.67 16.43
C LYS A 169 21.38 0.82 15.28
N ASN A 170 21.41 -0.14 14.35
CA ASN A 170 22.26 -0.13 13.17
C ASN A 170 21.50 0.37 11.91
N GLY A 171 20.22 0.75 12.03
CA GLY A 171 19.36 1.19 10.93
C GLY A 171 18.79 0.04 10.11
N LYS A 172 18.91 -1.22 10.56
CA LYS A 172 18.32 -2.38 9.90
C LYS A 172 16.85 -2.52 10.31
N ASP A 173 15.97 -2.77 9.31
CA ASP A 173 14.54 -2.98 9.55
C ASP A 173 14.31 -4.20 10.43
N LEU A 174 13.41 -4.08 11.41
CA LEU A 174 12.87 -5.24 12.09
C LEU A 174 12.01 -6.04 11.12
N ASP A 175 12.07 -7.36 11.23
CA ASP A 175 11.26 -8.24 10.39
C ASP A 175 9.77 -8.07 10.73
N MET A 176 8.99 -7.60 9.77
CA MET A 176 7.54 -7.42 9.86
C MET A 176 6.77 -8.52 9.09
N GLY A 177 7.44 -9.55 8.58
CA GLY A 177 6.87 -10.73 7.94
C GLY A 177 6.44 -10.57 6.50
N THR A 178 6.25 -9.34 6.04
CA THR A 178 6.03 -9.01 4.62
C THR A 178 6.74 -7.71 4.27
N PRO A 179 7.13 -7.52 3.01
CA PRO A 179 7.60 -6.22 2.56
C PRO A 179 6.49 -5.17 2.61
N TYR A 180 6.87 -3.91 2.49
CA TYR A 180 5.98 -2.78 2.24
C TYR A 180 5.18 -3.00 0.95
N ASP A 181 3.94 -2.54 0.90
CA ASP A 181 3.02 -2.70 -0.24
C ASP A 181 2.73 -4.16 -0.64
N PHE A 182 2.84 -5.11 0.28
CA PHE A 182 2.43 -6.48 0.06
C PHE A 182 0.91 -6.62 0.18
N PHE A 183 0.22 -7.01 -0.91
CA PHE A 183 -1.26 -7.05 -1.00
C PHE A 183 -1.90 -8.35 -0.50
N GLY A 184 -1.16 -9.23 0.16
CA GLY A 184 -1.70 -10.47 0.73
C GLY A 184 -2.20 -10.31 2.16
N LYS A 185 -3.00 -11.28 2.61
CA LYS A 185 -3.53 -11.33 3.98
C LYS A 185 -2.43 -11.34 5.06
N GLU A 186 -1.23 -11.76 4.69
CA GLU A 186 -0.05 -11.79 5.57
C GLU A 186 0.38 -10.36 5.99
N ALA A 187 -0.02 -9.31 5.23
CA ALA A 187 0.20 -7.92 5.63
C ALA A 187 -0.83 -7.40 6.63
N HIS A 188 -1.94 -8.10 6.84
CA HIS A 188 -3.00 -7.61 7.71
C HIS A 188 -2.56 -7.56 9.17
N GLN A 189 -3.06 -6.56 9.91
CA GLN A 189 -2.79 -6.36 11.34
C GLN A 189 -3.30 -7.52 12.21
N ASP A 190 -4.34 -8.20 11.77
CA ASP A 190 -4.99 -9.33 12.45
C ASP A 190 -4.48 -10.71 12.00
N TYR A 191 -3.47 -10.76 11.10
CA TYR A 191 -2.88 -12.01 10.67
C TYR A 191 -2.02 -12.63 11.77
N THR A 192 -2.32 -13.88 12.14
CA THR A 192 -1.70 -14.60 13.27
C THR A 192 -0.69 -15.66 12.85
N GLY A 193 -0.51 -15.89 11.54
CA GLY A 193 0.33 -16.98 11.02
C GLY A 193 1.84 -16.70 11.00
N HIS A 194 2.28 -15.51 11.44
CA HIS A 194 3.71 -15.16 11.55
C HIS A 194 4.37 -15.79 12.78
N SER A 195 5.71 -15.78 12.78
CA SER A 195 6.50 -16.18 13.95
C SER A 195 6.22 -15.29 15.16
N THR A 196 6.53 -15.79 16.36
CA THR A 196 6.39 -15.02 17.61
C THR A 196 7.16 -13.71 17.57
N GLU A 197 8.34 -13.68 16.96
CA GLU A 197 9.18 -12.48 16.84
C GLU A 197 8.55 -11.44 15.92
N ILE A 198 8.09 -11.83 14.74
CA ILE A 198 7.39 -10.94 13.81
C ILE A 198 6.13 -10.35 14.47
N ASN A 199 5.34 -11.19 15.13
CA ASN A 199 4.14 -10.74 15.83
C ASN A 199 4.48 -9.76 16.97
N LYS A 200 5.62 -9.95 17.67
CA LYS A 200 6.12 -9.02 18.70
C LYS A 200 6.51 -7.67 18.08
N ASN A 201 7.23 -7.68 16.95
CA ASN A 201 7.63 -6.46 16.25
C ASN A 201 6.43 -5.66 15.76
N ARG A 202 5.45 -6.31 15.12
CA ARG A 202 4.20 -5.68 14.67
C ARG A 202 3.39 -5.12 15.85
N LYS A 203 3.29 -5.88 16.95
CA LYS A 203 2.60 -5.42 18.15
C LYS A 203 3.26 -4.18 18.76
N LEU A 204 4.59 -4.15 18.81
CA LEU A 204 5.35 -2.98 19.29
C LEU A 204 5.04 -1.75 18.44
N LEU A 205 5.16 -1.89 17.10
CA LEU A 205 4.87 -0.80 16.17
C LEU A 205 3.42 -0.31 16.35
N LYS A 206 2.47 -1.22 16.30
CA LYS A 206 1.05 -0.88 16.43
C LYS A 206 0.74 -0.20 17.75
N SER A 207 1.20 -0.77 18.87
CA SER A 207 0.90 -0.21 20.20
C SER A 207 1.47 1.19 20.36
N ILE A 208 2.75 1.41 19.98
CA ILE A 208 3.36 2.73 20.16
C ILE A 208 2.71 3.80 19.28
N MET A 209 2.29 3.45 18.08
CA MET A 209 1.58 4.37 17.19
C MET A 209 0.18 4.70 17.73
N GLU A 210 -0.59 3.68 18.13
CA GLU A 210 -1.96 3.86 18.61
C GLU A 210 -2.02 4.61 19.96
N GLU A 211 -1.11 4.32 20.88
CA GLU A 211 -0.98 5.03 22.17
C GLU A 211 -0.64 6.50 22.01
N ASN A 212 -0.05 6.88 20.87
CA ASN A 212 0.33 8.26 20.54
C ASN A 212 -0.61 8.93 19.51
N GLY A 213 -1.84 8.43 19.36
CA GLY A 213 -2.90 9.10 18.63
C GLY A 213 -2.97 8.78 17.13
N PHE A 214 -2.14 7.88 16.62
CA PHE A 214 -2.32 7.34 15.27
C PHE A 214 -3.31 6.19 15.27
N GLY A 215 -4.03 6.02 14.15
CA GLY A 215 -4.90 4.87 13.92
C GLY A 215 -4.33 3.97 12.86
N SER A 216 -4.31 2.66 13.10
CA SER A 216 -3.98 1.65 12.10
C SER A 216 -5.16 1.33 11.19
N ILE A 217 -4.89 0.74 10.01
CA ILE A 217 -5.91 0.06 9.19
C ILE A 217 -5.65 -1.45 9.21
N ARG A 218 -6.71 -2.23 9.01
CA ARG A 218 -6.62 -3.69 9.15
C ARG A 218 -5.70 -4.33 8.12
N THR A 219 -5.69 -3.83 6.89
CA THR A 219 -5.06 -4.49 5.73
C THR A 219 -3.56 -4.26 5.59
N GLU A 220 -2.97 -3.31 6.34
CA GLU A 220 -1.60 -2.84 6.15
C GLU A 220 -0.91 -2.63 7.50
N TRP A 221 0.15 -3.39 7.78
CA TRP A 221 0.88 -3.29 9.05
C TRP A 221 1.71 -1.99 9.15
N TRP A 222 2.02 -1.36 8.03
CA TRP A 222 2.88 -0.16 7.94
C TRP A 222 2.10 1.15 8.04
N HIS A 223 0.77 1.16 7.71
CA HIS A 223 -0.04 2.38 7.57
C HIS A 223 -0.64 2.85 8.87
N TYR A 224 -0.38 4.13 9.18
CA TYR A 224 -0.92 4.81 10.35
C TYR A 224 -1.38 6.22 10.01
N SER A 225 -2.58 6.61 10.46
CA SER A 225 -3.15 7.93 10.25
C SER A 225 -3.36 8.66 11.57
N TYR A 226 -2.83 9.89 11.70
CA TYR A 226 -2.99 10.70 12.91
C TYR A 226 -4.46 11.13 13.07
N ARG A 227 -5.02 10.85 14.25
CA ARG A 227 -6.41 11.15 14.60
C ARG A 227 -6.53 12.56 15.13
N THR A 228 -6.86 13.49 14.24
CA THR A 228 -7.04 14.92 14.55
C THR A 228 -8.21 15.49 13.74
N LYS A 229 -8.35 16.82 13.70
CA LYS A 229 -9.30 17.49 12.82
C LYS A 229 -9.09 17.08 11.37
N SER A 230 -10.15 17.16 10.56
CA SER A 230 -10.04 16.92 9.13
C SER A 230 -9.27 18.05 8.44
N TYR A 231 -8.35 17.67 7.54
CA TYR A 231 -7.68 18.59 6.63
C TYR A 231 -8.20 18.37 5.20
N PRO A 232 -8.22 19.39 4.34
CA PRO A 232 -8.54 19.22 2.93
C PRO A 232 -7.49 18.33 2.25
N LEU A 233 -7.84 17.82 1.08
CA LEU A 233 -6.87 17.26 0.16
C LEU A 233 -5.96 18.40 -0.34
N ASP A 234 -4.69 18.10 -0.59
CA ASP A 234 -3.73 19.08 -1.05
C ASP A 234 -3.06 18.64 -2.35
N ASP A 235 -2.69 19.62 -3.19
CA ASP A 235 -2.18 19.41 -4.55
C ASP A 235 -0.76 19.93 -4.74
N TRP A 236 -0.18 20.59 -3.74
CA TRP A 236 1.15 21.11 -3.89
C TRP A 236 2.18 19.98 -4.03
N VAL A 237 3.15 20.20 -4.89
CA VAL A 237 4.27 19.29 -5.10
C VAL A 237 5.53 20.05 -4.69
N TRP A 238 6.39 19.39 -3.92
CA TRP A 238 7.65 19.96 -3.44
C TRP A 238 8.70 20.04 -4.54
N GLU A 239 9.64 20.97 -4.37
CA GLU A 239 10.79 21.09 -5.26
C GLU A 239 11.83 20.01 -4.97
N CYS A 240 12.44 19.51 -6.03
CA CYS A 240 13.57 18.59 -6.00
C CYS A 240 14.84 19.34 -6.35
N GLU A 241 15.87 19.20 -5.51
CA GLU A 241 17.21 19.75 -5.74
C GLU A 241 17.94 18.99 -6.85
#